data_6e7327c2b3712265c201b63e28d1ed65
#
_entry.id   6e7327c2b3712265c201b63e28d1ed65
#
_cell.length_a   1.000
_cell.length_b   1.000
_cell.length_c   1.000
_cell.angle_alpha   90.00
_cell.angle_beta   90.00
_cell.angle_gamma   90.00
#
_symmetry.space_group_name_H-M   'P 1'
#
loop_
_entity.id
_entity.type
_entity.pdbx_description
1 polymer ?
#
loop_
_entity_poly.entity_id
_entity_poly.type
_entity_poly.pdbx_seq_one_letter_code
_entity_poly.pdbx_strand_id
1 'polypeptide(L)'
;MPDGLVVIDKPQGVTSHDVVAAVRSVLHVKRVGHAGTLDPMATGVLVVGFGHATRLLNYIVDHHKTYEATIRLGQRTTTEDAEGEIVVWPAGEREHVRAQVAALSREAIEQTTSAHLLGEISQIPSAYSAVKINGKHAYDLAREGRDVVLEPRQVTIDSFDVLAVHEPDTARGTRDVDVRVTCSAGTYIRALARDLGDMLGVGGYLTRLRRTRVGAFSVEGPHVLTARSEEYSFTTRDGRHETRMRARLGVTEEQLLDASLTMGQAARMTMPAVDITDGQARDLRYGRSIDVTVPDATAAIAHPAGREEDVVAIIIPDTKTPSQSHPTVVFPALFPDA
;
A
#
# COMPACT_ATOMS: atom_id res chain seq x y z
N MET A 1 7.47 17.76 -19.45
CA MET A 1 6.40 16.98 -18.80
C MET A 1 6.69 17.03 -17.32
N PRO A 2 5.75 17.32 -16.45
CA PRO A 2 6.03 17.37 -15.01
C PRO A 2 6.41 15.97 -14.50
N ASP A 3 7.37 15.93 -13.57
CA ASP A 3 7.87 14.73 -12.91
C ASP A 3 7.78 14.94 -11.40
N GLY A 4 7.23 14.00 -10.65
CA GLY A 4 7.11 14.13 -9.20
C GLY A 4 6.29 13.03 -8.53
N LEU A 5 6.20 13.13 -7.22
CA LEU A 5 5.32 12.30 -6.37
C LEU A 5 4.32 13.18 -5.62
N VAL A 6 3.11 12.69 -5.49
CA VAL A 6 2.09 13.28 -4.62
C VAL A 6 1.50 12.21 -3.72
N VAL A 7 1.25 12.55 -2.48
CA VAL A 7 0.55 11.66 -1.54
C VAL A 7 -0.94 11.99 -1.59
N ILE A 8 -1.75 11.01 -1.91
CA ILE A 8 -3.20 11.16 -1.93
C ILE A 8 -3.81 10.42 -0.73
N ASP A 9 -4.60 11.12 0.06
CA ASP A 9 -5.50 10.48 1.02
C ASP A 9 -6.69 9.91 0.24
N LYS A 10 -6.61 8.60 -0.04
CA LYS A 10 -7.61 7.88 -0.81
C LYS A 10 -8.91 7.75 0.00
N PRO A 11 -10.07 8.14 -0.53
CA PRO A 11 -11.35 7.91 0.12
C PRO A 11 -11.79 6.46 0.00
N GLN A 12 -12.79 6.09 0.80
CA GLN A 12 -13.49 4.81 0.70
C GLN A 12 -14.33 4.72 -0.59
N GLY A 13 -14.53 3.51 -1.10
CA GLY A 13 -15.44 3.20 -2.19
C GLY A 13 -14.85 3.37 -3.59
N VAL A 14 -13.57 3.76 -3.71
CA VAL A 14 -12.87 3.87 -5.00
C VAL A 14 -11.62 2.99 -5.01
N THR A 15 -11.21 2.55 -6.18
CA THR A 15 -9.96 1.79 -6.36
C THR A 15 -8.75 2.71 -6.37
N SER A 16 -7.54 2.14 -6.15
CA SER A 16 -6.29 2.87 -6.34
C SER A 16 -6.11 3.37 -7.78
N HIS A 17 -6.66 2.66 -8.76
CA HIS A 17 -6.64 3.07 -10.17
C HIS A 17 -7.54 4.28 -10.46
N ASP A 18 -8.66 4.44 -9.75
CA ASP A 18 -9.51 5.63 -9.87
C ASP A 18 -8.77 6.88 -9.41
N VAL A 19 -7.96 6.76 -8.34
CA VAL A 19 -7.10 7.86 -7.88
C VAL A 19 -6.00 8.18 -8.92
N VAL A 20 -5.35 7.16 -9.49
CA VAL A 20 -4.40 7.36 -10.61
C VAL A 20 -5.07 8.07 -11.79
N ALA A 21 -6.31 7.69 -12.12
CA ALA A 21 -7.08 8.33 -13.19
C ALA A 21 -7.40 9.79 -12.86
N ALA A 22 -7.73 10.11 -11.59
CA ALA A 22 -7.96 11.48 -11.14
C ALA A 22 -6.70 12.35 -11.28
N VAL A 23 -5.52 11.88 -10.82
CA VAL A 23 -4.24 12.58 -10.99
C VAL A 23 -3.91 12.77 -12.47
N ARG A 24 -4.09 11.71 -13.28
CA ARG A 24 -3.88 11.77 -14.74
C ARG A 24 -4.76 12.82 -15.42
N SER A 25 -6.02 12.95 -14.96
CA SER A 25 -6.97 13.92 -15.49
C SER A 25 -6.59 15.36 -15.16
N VAL A 26 -6.07 15.62 -13.95
CA VAL A 26 -5.64 16.97 -13.52
C VAL A 26 -4.37 17.40 -14.24
N LEU A 27 -3.37 16.51 -14.34
CA LEU A 27 -2.07 16.82 -14.96
C LEU A 27 -2.05 16.67 -16.49
N HIS A 28 -3.08 16.11 -17.10
CA HIS A 28 -3.13 15.80 -18.54
C HIS A 28 -1.95 14.95 -19.04
N VAL A 29 -1.37 14.09 -18.19
CA VAL A 29 -0.23 13.22 -18.51
C VAL A 29 -0.64 11.75 -18.59
N LYS A 30 0.01 10.98 -19.48
CA LYS A 30 -0.28 9.54 -19.63
C LYS A 30 0.40 8.68 -18.57
N ARG A 31 1.61 9.05 -18.18
CA ARG A 31 2.46 8.26 -17.30
C ARG A 31 2.21 8.62 -15.84
N VAL A 32 1.31 7.87 -15.20
CA VAL A 32 0.94 7.99 -13.78
C VAL A 32 0.77 6.59 -13.21
N GLY A 33 1.29 6.34 -12.02
CA GLY A 33 1.19 5.07 -11.30
C GLY A 33 1.12 5.28 -9.79
N HIS A 34 0.99 4.21 -9.02
CA HIS A 34 0.96 4.25 -7.55
C HIS A 34 1.88 3.21 -6.90
N ALA A 35 2.32 3.45 -5.67
CA ALA A 35 3.12 2.52 -4.87
C ALA A 35 2.26 1.76 -3.86
N GLY A 36 1.76 0.59 -4.26
CA GLY A 36 1.00 -0.31 -3.39
C GLY A 36 -0.51 -0.06 -3.38
N THR A 37 -1.23 -1.06 -3.85
CA THR A 37 -2.69 -1.06 -3.93
C THR A 37 -3.33 -0.91 -2.54
N LEU A 38 -4.43 -0.16 -2.48
CA LEU A 38 -5.41 -0.16 -1.40
C LEU A 38 -6.72 -0.73 -1.93
N ASP A 39 -7.36 -1.59 -1.14
CA ASP A 39 -8.69 -2.12 -1.43
C ASP A 39 -9.73 -0.97 -1.52
N PRO A 40 -10.87 -1.16 -2.20
CA PRO A 40 -11.89 -0.10 -2.31
C PRO A 40 -12.40 0.38 -0.95
N MET A 41 -12.59 -0.54 0.01
CA MET A 41 -13.02 -0.22 1.37
C MET A 41 -11.97 0.56 2.18
N ALA A 42 -10.68 0.41 1.84
CA ALA A 42 -9.59 1.04 2.57
C ALA A 42 -9.40 2.51 2.20
N THR A 43 -8.92 3.30 3.18
CA THR A 43 -8.61 4.73 3.03
C THR A 43 -7.13 5.01 3.31
N GLY A 44 -6.69 6.26 3.10
CA GLY A 44 -5.38 6.73 3.56
C GLY A 44 -4.33 6.82 2.47
N VAL A 45 -3.06 6.77 2.87
CA VAL A 45 -1.88 7.05 2.03
C VAL A 45 -1.88 6.21 0.75
N LEU A 46 -1.95 6.87 -0.38
CA LEU A 46 -1.62 6.33 -1.69
C LEU A 46 -0.58 7.24 -2.33
N VAL A 47 0.66 6.76 -2.41
CA VAL A 47 1.75 7.49 -3.09
C VAL A 47 1.58 7.32 -4.59
N VAL A 48 1.40 8.43 -5.29
CA VAL A 48 1.18 8.49 -6.74
C VAL A 48 2.35 9.20 -7.40
N GLY A 49 3.00 8.53 -8.35
CA GLY A 49 4.07 9.10 -9.15
C GLY A 49 3.60 9.43 -10.56
N PHE A 50 4.13 10.51 -11.11
CA PHE A 50 3.88 10.91 -12.49
C PHE A 50 5.17 11.24 -13.22
N GLY A 51 5.14 11.12 -14.54
CA GLY A 51 6.31 11.30 -15.40
C GLY A 51 7.42 10.28 -15.09
N HIS A 52 8.65 10.72 -15.01
CA HIS A 52 9.81 9.87 -14.74
C HIS A 52 9.85 9.35 -13.29
N ALA A 53 9.23 10.05 -12.34
CA ALA A 53 9.15 9.62 -10.95
C ALA A 53 8.36 8.31 -10.75
N THR A 54 7.58 7.86 -11.75
CA THR A 54 6.97 6.53 -11.72
C THR A 54 7.98 5.40 -11.55
N ARG A 55 9.26 5.62 -11.88
CA ARG A 55 10.34 4.64 -11.70
C ARG A 55 10.74 4.46 -10.23
N LEU A 56 10.46 5.44 -9.36
CA LEU A 56 10.68 5.35 -7.90
C LEU A 56 9.64 4.46 -7.21
N LEU A 57 8.46 4.29 -7.80
CA LEU A 57 7.34 3.59 -7.17
C LEU A 57 7.66 2.14 -6.80
N ASN A 58 8.50 1.45 -7.59
CA ASN A 58 8.91 0.08 -7.31
C ASN A 58 9.72 -0.03 -6.01
N TYR A 59 10.49 1.00 -5.67
CA TYR A 59 11.27 1.03 -4.43
C TYR A 59 10.42 1.43 -3.22
N ILE A 60 9.41 2.31 -3.43
CA ILE A 60 8.48 2.73 -2.39
C ILE A 60 7.53 1.59 -1.98
N VAL A 61 7.15 0.72 -2.93
CA VAL A 61 6.24 -0.39 -2.65
C VAL A 61 6.81 -1.39 -1.65
N ASP A 62 8.14 -1.47 -1.53
CA ASP A 62 8.81 -2.40 -0.62
C ASP A 62 8.99 -1.83 0.80
N HIS A 63 8.68 -0.55 1.02
CA HIS A 63 8.75 0.05 2.35
C HIS A 63 7.70 -0.53 3.30
N HIS A 64 8.01 -0.48 4.61
CA HIS A 64 7.05 -0.81 5.67
C HIS A 64 5.85 0.13 5.63
N LYS A 65 4.71 -0.37 6.09
CA LYS A 65 3.44 0.34 6.11
C LYS A 65 2.84 0.30 7.50
N THR A 66 2.16 1.38 7.87
CA THR A 66 1.37 1.42 9.10
C THR A 66 -0.10 1.59 8.76
N TYR A 67 -0.93 0.80 9.42
CA TYR A 67 -2.37 0.81 9.25
C TYR A 67 -3.07 1.01 10.59
N GLU A 68 -4.20 1.70 10.57
CA GLU A 68 -5.22 1.65 11.59
C GLU A 68 -6.42 0.88 11.05
N ALA A 69 -6.92 -0.05 11.84
CA ALA A 69 -8.00 -0.93 11.42
C ALA A 69 -8.98 -1.19 12.57
N THR A 70 -10.23 -1.49 12.22
CA THR A 70 -11.20 -2.04 13.15
C THR A 70 -11.49 -3.48 12.73
N ILE A 71 -11.14 -4.41 13.60
CA ILE A 71 -11.40 -5.84 13.46
C ILE A 71 -12.71 -6.17 14.17
N ARG A 72 -13.66 -6.73 13.47
CA ARG A 72 -14.88 -7.29 14.06
C ARG A 72 -14.70 -8.77 14.34
N LEU A 73 -14.74 -9.14 15.61
CA LEU A 73 -14.72 -10.52 16.08
C LEU A 73 -16.16 -11.04 16.26
N GLY A 74 -16.36 -12.36 16.11
CA GLY A 74 -17.65 -13.03 16.25
C GLY A 74 -18.32 -13.42 14.93
N GLN A 75 -17.81 -12.93 13.82
CA GLN A 75 -18.32 -13.20 12.48
C GLN A 75 -17.18 -13.34 11.47
N ARG A 76 -17.49 -13.93 10.33
CA ARG A 76 -16.63 -14.04 9.15
C ARG A 76 -17.37 -13.47 7.93
N THR A 77 -16.62 -13.01 6.94
CA THR A 77 -17.18 -12.65 5.63
C THR A 77 -16.40 -13.33 4.51
N THR A 78 -17.00 -13.42 3.34
CA THR A 78 -16.39 -14.07 2.17
C THR A 78 -15.14 -13.38 1.66
N THR A 79 -15.01 -12.04 1.90
CA THR A 79 -13.87 -11.23 1.47
C THR A 79 -12.91 -10.84 2.61
N GLU A 80 -13.19 -11.31 3.85
CA GLU A 80 -12.45 -10.94 5.07
C GLU A 80 -12.54 -9.43 5.40
N ASP A 81 -13.51 -8.72 4.82
CA ASP A 81 -13.84 -7.31 5.05
C ASP A 81 -15.35 -7.05 4.98
N ALA A 82 -15.76 -5.79 5.19
CA ALA A 82 -17.17 -5.40 5.25
C ALA A 82 -17.89 -5.41 3.88
N GLU A 83 -17.18 -5.61 2.76
CA GLU A 83 -17.79 -5.70 1.43
C GLU A 83 -18.27 -7.13 1.10
N GLY A 84 -17.84 -8.15 1.87
CA GLY A 84 -18.23 -9.53 1.70
C GLY A 84 -19.53 -9.92 2.39
N GLU A 85 -20.12 -11.02 1.93
CA GLU A 85 -21.29 -11.61 2.57
C GLU A 85 -20.89 -12.29 3.88
N ILE A 86 -21.76 -12.18 4.90
CA ILE A 86 -21.55 -12.84 6.20
C ILE A 86 -21.63 -14.34 6.04
N VAL A 87 -20.59 -15.04 6.47
CA VAL A 87 -20.55 -16.50 6.55
C VAL A 87 -21.24 -16.93 7.85
N VAL A 88 -22.39 -17.57 7.73
CA VAL A 88 -23.21 -17.97 8.88
C VAL A 88 -22.56 -19.14 9.61
N TRP A 89 -22.40 -19.01 10.93
CA TRP A 89 -21.97 -20.10 11.78
C TRP A 89 -22.97 -21.28 11.78
N PRO A 90 -22.50 -22.53 11.83
CA PRO A 90 -23.36 -23.67 12.04
C PRO A 90 -24.27 -23.49 13.27
N ALA A 91 -25.50 -23.98 13.21
CA ALA A 91 -26.49 -23.72 14.25
C ALA A 91 -26.03 -24.12 15.67
N GLY A 92 -25.20 -25.15 15.78
CA GLY A 92 -24.65 -25.63 17.07
C GLY A 92 -23.47 -24.79 17.60
N GLU A 93 -22.83 -23.97 16.78
CA GLU A 93 -21.65 -23.19 17.14
C GLU A 93 -21.98 -21.72 17.48
N ARG A 94 -23.07 -21.19 16.92
CA ARG A 94 -23.44 -19.77 17.05
C ARG A 94 -23.50 -19.28 18.50
N GLU A 95 -24.17 -20.05 19.38
CA GLU A 95 -24.34 -19.67 20.78
C GLU A 95 -23.00 -19.73 21.54
N HIS A 96 -22.19 -20.73 21.24
CA HIS A 96 -20.85 -20.87 21.79
C HIS A 96 -19.95 -19.67 21.39
N VAL A 97 -19.92 -19.32 20.10
CA VAL A 97 -19.15 -18.16 19.61
C VAL A 97 -19.62 -16.86 20.27
N ARG A 98 -20.95 -16.65 20.43
CA ARG A 98 -21.48 -15.47 21.13
C ARG A 98 -21.00 -15.40 22.58
N ALA A 99 -21.02 -16.51 23.29
CA ALA A 99 -20.55 -16.56 24.66
C ALA A 99 -19.04 -16.29 24.76
N GLN A 100 -18.25 -16.84 23.83
CA GLN A 100 -16.81 -16.55 23.75
C GLN A 100 -16.54 -15.08 23.48
N VAL A 101 -17.22 -14.47 22.49
CA VAL A 101 -17.07 -13.04 22.14
C VAL A 101 -17.39 -12.13 23.33
N ALA A 102 -18.46 -12.44 24.07
CA ALA A 102 -18.84 -11.68 25.28
C ALA A 102 -17.77 -11.77 26.38
N ALA A 103 -17.07 -12.90 26.47
CA ALA A 103 -16.03 -13.15 27.47
C ALA A 103 -14.61 -12.69 27.03
N LEU A 104 -14.40 -12.32 25.78
CA LEU A 104 -13.09 -11.86 25.29
C LEU A 104 -12.61 -10.64 26.09
N SER A 105 -11.45 -10.75 26.69
CA SER A 105 -10.79 -9.62 27.34
C SER A 105 -9.73 -9.00 26.43
N ARG A 106 -9.34 -7.76 26.75
CA ARG A 106 -8.23 -7.09 26.09
C ARG A 106 -6.94 -7.90 26.19
N GLU A 107 -6.67 -8.42 27.39
CA GLU A 107 -5.47 -9.22 27.69
C GLU A 107 -5.40 -10.48 26.85
N ALA A 108 -6.52 -11.17 26.63
CA ALA A 108 -6.58 -12.36 25.79
C ALA A 108 -6.25 -12.03 24.33
N ILE A 109 -6.74 -10.91 23.80
CA ILE A 109 -6.45 -10.43 22.45
C ILE A 109 -4.97 -10.07 22.33
N GLU A 110 -4.43 -9.28 23.28
CA GLU A 110 -3.01 -8.87 23.29
C GLU A 110 -2.06 -10.05 23.44
N GLN A 111 -2.40 -11.05 24.26
CA GLN A 111 -1.62 -12.30 24.38
C GLN A 111 -1.61 -13.07 23.06
N THR A 112 -2.75 -13.23 22.41
CA THR A 112 -2.85 -13.92 21.12
C THR A 112 -2.05 -13.22 20.03
N THR A 113 -2.17 -11.89 19.91
CA THR A 113 -1.41 -11.11 18.92
C THR A 113 0.09 -11.17 19.18
N SER A 114 0.52 -11.04 20.45
CA SER A 114 1.94 -11.09 20.83
C SER A 114 2.57 -12.47 20.59
N ALA A 115 1.80 -13.53 20.81
CA ALA A 115 2.30 -14.89 20.65
C ALA A 115 2.38 -15.37 19.20
N HIS A 116 1.50 -14.85 18.31
CA HIS A 116 1.29 -15.46 16.99
C HIS A 116 1.34 -14.50 15.81
N LEU A 117 1.18 -13.19 16.03
CA LEU A 117 1.07 -12.20 14.97
C LEU A 117 2.18 -11.12 15.01
N LEU A 118 3.24 -11.31 15.80
CA LEU A 118 4.42 -10.44 15.82
C LEU A 118 5.65 -11.14 15.24
N GLY A 119 6.57 -10.34 14.69
CA GLY A 119 7.79 -10.83 14.05
C GLY A 119 7.55 -11.43 12.66
N GLU A 120 8.37 -12.39 12.29
CA GLU A 120 8.19 -13.14 11.03
C GLU A 120 7.06 -14.15 11.18
N ILE A 121 6.04 -14.02 10.33
CA ILE A 121 4.90 -14.94 10.30
C ILE A 121 4.67 -15.47 8.88
N SER A 122 4.09 -16.66 8.81
CA SER A 122 3.65 -17.26 7.55
C SER A 122 2.18 -16.96 7.34
N GLN A 123 1.85 -16.05 6.41
CA GLN A 123 0.50 -15.60 6.14
C GLN A 123 -0.03 -16.15 4.83
N ILE A 124 -1.23 -16.73 4.83
CA ILE A 124 -1.98 -17.05 3.61
C ILE A 124 -2.75 -15.78 3.19
N PRO A 125 -2.43 -15.22 2.01
CA PRO A 125 -3.14 -14.03 1.51
C PRO A 125 -4.64 -14.24 1.38
N SER A 126 -5.42 -13.15 1.37
CA SER A 126 -6.84 -13.21 1.03
C SER A 126 -7.07 -13.74 -0.39
N ALA A 127 -8.09 -14.58 -0.59
CA ALA A 127 -8.50 -15.03 -1.91
C ALA A 127 -8.89 -13.86 -2.83
N TYR A 128 -9.41 -12.77 -2.24
CA TYR A 128 -9.73 -11.53 -2.94
C TYR A 128 -8.52 -10.58 -3.00
N SER A 129 -7.39 -11.05 -3.56
CA SER A 129 -6.15 -10.29 -3.65
C SER A 129 -5.66 -10.15 -5.09
N ALA A 130 -4.71 -9.21 -5.30
CA ALA A 130 -4.03 -9.02 -6.58
C ALA A 130 -2.92 -10.05 -6.86
N VAL A 131 -2.80 -11.10 -6.05
CA VAL A 131 -1.88 -12.23 -6.30
C VAL A 131 -2.24 -12.88 -7.62
N LYS A 132 -1.23 -13.19 -8.44
CA LYS A 132 -1.45 -13.87 -9.72
C LYS A 132 -1.26 -15.36 -9.58
N ILE A 133 -2.24 -16.12 -10.07
CA ILE A 133 -2.22 -17.58 -10.21
C ILE A 133 -2.34 -17.87 -11.72
N ASN A 134 -1.34 -18.48 -12.32
CA ASN A 134 -1.32 -18.81 -13.75
C ASN A 134 -1.68 -17.60 -14.65
N GLY A 135 -1.20 -16.40 -14.28
CA GLY A 135 -1.41 -15.16 -15.05
C GLY A 135 -2.73 -14.41 -14.80
N LYS A 136 -3.69 -15.01 -14.08
CA LYS A 136 -4.94 -14.36 -13.65
C LYS A 136 -4.83 -13.88 -12.19
N HIS A 137 -5.51 -12.79 -11.86
CA HIS A 137 -5.54 -12.36 -10.46
C HIS A 137 -6.45 -13.28 -9.62
N ALA A 138 -6.07 -13.51 -8.36
CA ALA A 138 -6.82 -14.33 -7.42
C ALA A 138 -8.26 -13.81 -7.24
N TYR A 139 -8.44 -12.49 -7.17
CA TYR A 139 -9.77 -11.89 -7.04
C TYR A 139 -10.68 -12.15 -8.25
N ASP A 140 -10.14 -12.28 -9.49
CA ASP A 140 -10.93 -12.63 -10.66
C ASP A 140 -11.43 -14.07 -10.57
N LEU A 141 -10.55 -14.99 -10.14
CA LEU A 141 -10.90 -16.39 -9.94
C LEU A 141 -11.93 -16.58 -8.82
N ALA A 142 -11.76 -15.85 -7.70
CA ALA A 142 -12.70 -15.89 -6.60
C ALA A 142 -14.10 -15.38 -6.99
N ARG A 143 -14.17 -14.31 -7.80
CA ARG A 143 -15.44 -13.79 -8.36
C ARG A 143 -16.10 -14.75 -9.37
N GLU A 144 -15.30 -15.56 -10.06
CA GLU A 144 -15.79 -16.64 -10.93
C GLU A 144 -16.31 -17.86 -10.11
N GLY A 145 -16.28 -17.80 -8.77
CA GLY A 145 -16.69 -18.89 -7.88
C GLY A 145 -15.72 -20.07 -7.87
N ARG A 146 -14.49 -19.87 -8.26
CA ARG A 146 -13.45 -20.91 -8.22
C ARG A 146 -12.77 -20.95 -6.86
N ASP A 147 -12.44 -22.15 -6.43
CA ASP A 147 -11.58 -22.32 -5.25
C ASP A 147 -10.19 -21.76 -5.54
N VAL A 148 -9.79 -20.76 -4.74
CA VAL A 148 -8.49 -20.11 -4.83
C VAL A 148 -7.61 -20.63 -3.69
N VAL A 149 -6.63 -21.45 -4.03
CA VAL A 149 -5.60 -21.89 -3.09
C VAL A 149 -4.37 -21.00 -3.29
N LEU A 150 -3.98 -20.30 -2.23
CA LEU A 150 -2.81 -19.43 -2.21
C LEU A 150 -1.74 -20.01 -1.30
N GLU A 151 -0.50 -19.95 -1.76
CA GLU A 151 0.65 -20.36 -0.97
C GLU A 151 0.92 -19.34 0.15
N PRO A 152 1.29 -19.82 1.35
CA PRO A 152 1.72 -18.95 2.43
C PRO A 152 2.93 -18.10 2.02
N ARG A 153 3.00 -16.88 2.55
CA ARG A 153 4.11 -15.94 2.32
C ARG A 153 4.68 -15.47 3.64
N GLN A 154 6.00 -15.35 3.70
CA GLN A 154 6.66 -14.76 4.85
C GLN A 154 6.44 -13.25 4.83
N VAL A 155 5.95 -12.71 5.93
CA VAL A 155 5.79 -11.28 6.18
C VAL A 155 6.27 -10.97 7.60
N THR A 156 6.67 -9.72 7.82
CA THR A 156 7.11 -9.27 9.15
C THR A 156 6.10 -8.28 9.70
N ILE A 157 5.65 -8.53 10.92
CA ILE A 157 4.81 -7.60 11.68
C ILE A 157 5.69 -6.96 12.75
N ASP A 158 6.05 -5.69 12.55
CA ASP A 158 6.93 -4.96 13.46
C ASP A 158 6.22 -4.60 14.77
N SER A 159 4.94 -4.21 14.66
CA SER A 159 4.07 -3.96 15.81
C SER A 159 2.62 -4.30 15.51
N PHE A 160 1.90 -4.71 16.55
CA PHE A 160 0.45 -4.93 16.55
C PHE A 160 -0.11 -4.39 17.87
N ASP A 161 -0.58 -3.15 17.85
CA ASP A 161 -1.05 -2.44 19.03
C ASP A 161 -2.58 -2.50 19.11
N VAL A 162 -3.14 -3.01 20.20
CA VAL A 162 -4.58 -2.96 20.48
C VAL A 162 -4.90 -1.56 21.06
N LEU A 163 -5.53 -0.71 20.27
CA LEU A 163 -5.87 0.66 20.65
C LEU A 163 -7.11 0.71 21.56
N ALA A 164 -8.17 0.01 21.16
CA ALA A 164 -9.41 -0.08 21.92
C ALA A 164 -10.08 -1.44 21.71
N VAL A 165 -10.74 -1.92 22.76
CA VAL A 165 -11.66 -3.06 22.71
C VAL A 165 -13.04 -2.52 23.12
N HIS A 166 -13.97 -2.53 22.17
CA HIS A 166 -15.31 -1.98 22.39
C HIS A 166 -16.20 -2.94 23.18
N GLU A 167 -17.28 -2.44 23.74
CA GLU A 167 -18.29 -3.29 24.37
C GLU A 167 -18.90 -4.27 23.34
N PRO A 168 -19.21 -5.51 23.76
CA PRO A 168 -19.80 -6.48 22.85
C PRO A 168 -21.21 -6.09 22.40
N ASP A 169 -21.46 -6.16 21.10
CA ASP A 169 -22.80 -6.09 20.54
C ASP A 169 -23.50 -7.45 20.76
N THR A 170 -24.25 -7.53 21.84
CA THR A 170 -24.94 -8.78 22.24
C THR A 170 -26.03 -9.18 21.25
N ALA A 171 -26.62 -8.24 20.51
CA ALA A 171 -27.65 -8.53 19.51
C ALA A 171 -27.05 -9.22 18.27
N ARG A 172 -25.87 -8.77 17.84
CA ARG A 172 -25.14 -9.40 16.72
C ARG A 172 -24.23 -10.54 17.16
N GLY A 173 -23.82 -10.58 18.42
CA GLY A 173 -22.79 -11.49 18.93
C GLY A 173 -21.40 -11.14 18.39
N THR A 174 -21.08 -9.86 18.34
CA THR A 174 -19.82 -9.35 17.81
C THR A 174 -19.12 -8.40 18.78
N ARG A 175 -17.82 -8.22 18.60
CA ARG A 175 -17.02 -7.25 19.35
C ARG A 175 -16.01 -6.58 18.41
N ASP A 176 -15.98 -5.26 18.40
CA ASP A 176 -15.05 -4.50 17.59
C ASP A 176 -13.76 -4.22 18.39
N VAL A 177 -12.63 -4.31 17.70
CA VAL A 177 -11.29 -4.06 18.24
C VAL A 177 -10.56 -3.10 17.29
N ASP A 178 -10.19 -1.93 17.79
CA ASP A 178 -9.36 -1.00 17.04
C ASP A 178 -7.88 -1.34 17.25
N VAL A 179 -7.15 -1.44 16.17
CA VAL A 179 -5.74 -1.83 16.18
C VAL A 179 -4.90 -0.89 15.31
N ARG A 180 -3.60 -0.80 15.65
CA ARG A 180 -2.57 -0.23 14.77
C ARG A 180 -1.55 -1.30 14.47
N VAL A 181 -1.25 -1.49 13.18
CA VAL A 181 -0.31 -2.51 12.71
C VAL A 181 0.76 -1.86 11.85
N THR A 182 2.04 -2.10 12.19
CA THR A 182 3.18 -1.77 11.31
C THR A 182 3.77 -3.07 10.78
N CYS A 183 3.96 -3.15 9.47
CA CYS A 183 4.34 -4.40 8.81
C CYS A 183 5.13 -4.19 7.52
N SER A 184 5.81 -5.24 7.08
CA SER A 184 6.52 -5.31 5.81
C SER A 184 5.58 -5.22 4.60
N ALA A 185 6.14 -4.99 3.43
CA ALA A 185 5.43 -5.11 2.16
C ALA A 185 4.83 -6.51 1.98
N GLY A 186 3.70 -6.57 1.27
CA GLY A 186 3.04 -7.85 0.98
C GLY A 186 2.12 -8.38 2.08
N THR A 187 2.05 -7.72 3.25
CA THR A 187 1.15 -8.09 4.33
C THR A 187 -0.30 -7.73 4.01
N TYR A 188 -1.22 -8.65 4.25
CA TYR A 188 -2.67 -8.48 4.10
C TYR A 188 -3.32 -8.29 5.47
N ILE A 189 -3.76 -7.06 5.78
CA ILE A 189 -4.38 -6.74 7.07
C ILE A 189 -5.72 -7.48 7.24
N ARG A 190 -6.43 -7.75 6.13
CA ARG A 190 -7.63 -8.60 6.13
C ARG A 190 -7.33 -10.02 6.62
N ALA A 191 -6.24 -10.60 6.15
CA ALA A 191 -5.81 -11.92 6.60
C ALA A 191 -5.39 -11.91 8.08
N LEU A 192 -4.77 -10.83 8.59
CA LEU A 192 -4.48 -10.72 10.03
C LEU A 192 -5.78 -10.69 10.87
N ALA A 193 -6.84 -10.03 10.39
CA ALA A 193 -8.12 -10.01 11.08
C ALA A 193 -8.79 -11.39 11.10
N ARG A 194 -8.76 -12.12 9.97
CA ARG A 194 -9.19 -13.51 9.87
C ARG A 194 -8.41 -14.39 10.85
N ASP A 195 -7.08 -14.35 10.76
CA ASP A 195 -6.19 -15.24 11.52
C ASP A 195 -6.34 -14.99 13.03
N LEU A 196 -6.43 -13.71 13.47
CA LEU A 196 -6.73 -13.39 14.86
C LEU A 196 -8.07 -13.99 15.31
N GLY A 197 -9.11 -13.80 14.51
CA GLY A 197 -10.44 -14.34 14.83
C GLY A 197 -10.48 -15.86 14.89
N ASP A 198 -9.71 -16.53 14.02
CA ASP A 198 -9.60 -17.99 13.98
C ASP A 198 -8.81 -18.52 15.18
N MET A 199 -7.71 -17.87 15.58
CA MET A 199 -6.92 -18.20 16.78
C MET A 199 -7.74 -18.04 18.07
N LEU A 200 -8.63 -17.05 18.12
CA LEU A 200 -9.54 -16.82 19.23
C LEU A 200 -10.79 -17.74 19.18
N GLY A 201 -10.97 -18.53 18.11
CA GLY A 201 -12.10 -19.43 17.92
C GLY A 201 -13.43 -18.73 17.60
N VAL A 202 -13.42 -17.45 17.25
CA VAL A 202 -14.65 -16.64 17.07
C VAL A 202 -14.82 -16.09 15.65
N GLY A 203 -13.80 -16.26 14.79
CA GLY A 203 -13.76 -15.61 13.48
C GLY A 203 -13.58 -14.10 13.55
N GLY A 204 -13.11 -13.52 12.45
CA GLY A 204 -12.83 -12.08 12.39
C GLY A 204 -12.76 -11.57 10.96
N TYR A 205 -13.07 -10.26 10.79
CA TYR A 205 -12.93 -9.55 9.53
C TYR A 205 -12.76 -8.05 9.76
N LEU A 206 -12.33 -7.30 8.74
CA LEU A 206 -12.16 -5.86 8.84
C LEU A 206 -13.46 -5.12 8.56
N THR A 207 -13.83 -4.19 9.45
CA THR A 207 -14.90 -3.21 9.19
C THR A 207 -14.36 -1.85 8.77
N ARG A 208 -13.10 -1.53 9.12
CA ARG A 208 -12.41 -0.30 8.74
C ARG A 208 -10.92 -0.61 8.50
N LEU A 209 -10.37 0.02 7.47
CA LEU A 209 -8.94 -0.03 7.19
C LEU A 209 -8.45 1.34 6.69
N ARG A 210 -7.42 1.88 7.33
CA ARG A 210 -6.76 3.12 6.94
C ARG A 210 -5.25 2.94 6.94
N ARG A 211 -4.61 3.13 5.80
CA ARG A 211 -3.15 3.18 5.73
C ARG A 211 -2.68 4.57 6.11
N THR A 212 -2.03 4.71 7.25
CA THR A 212 -1.56 6.01 7.77
C THR A 212 -0.16 6.35 7.30
N ARG A 213 0.66 5.34 6.91
CA ARG A 213 2.05 5.53 6.49
C ARG A 213 2.50 4.50 5.44
N VAL A 214 3.40 4.93 4.55
CA VAL A 214 4.21 4.09 3.64
C VAL A 214 5.63 4.64 3.68
N GLY A 215 6.57 3.95 4.34
CA GLY A 215 7.92 4.47 4.57
C GLY A 215 7.90 5.87 5.21
N ALA A 216 8.50 6.84 4.54
CA ALA A 216 8.53 8.24 4.98
C ALA A 216 7.22 9.01 4.68
N PHE A 217 6.32 8.46 3.85
CA PHE A 217 5.08 9.13 3.44
C PHE A 217 3.95 8.90 4.45
N SER A 218 3.36 9.96 4.98
CA SER A 218 2.29 9.93 6.00
C SER A 218 1.06 10.72 5.54
N VAL A 219 -0.13 10.36 6.05
CA VAL A 219 -1.37 11.15 5.84
C VAL A 219 -1.32 12.52 6.53
N GLU A 220 -0.44 12.70 7.50
CA GLU A 220 -0.25 13.96 8.25
C GLU A 220 0.84 14.85 7.61
N GLY A 221 1.42 14.40 6.49
CA GLY A 221 2.48 15.12 5.81
C GLY A 221 1.99 16.40 5.11
N PRO A 222 2.89 17.35 4.84
CA PRO A 222 2.54 18.62 4.19
C PRO A 222 2.15 18.49 2.71
N HIS A 223 2.47 17.36 2.09
CA HIS A 223 2.27 17.09 0.66
C HIS A 223 1.12 16.11 0.41
N VAL A 224 0.03 16.23 1.18
CA VAL A 224 -1.11 15.34 1.09
C VAL A 224 -2.31 16.07 0.48
N LEU A 225 -2.83 15.53 -0.61
CA LEU A 225 -4.09 15.96 -1.20
C LEU A 225 -5.19 14.95 -0.85
N THR A 226 -6.36 15.44 -0.48
CA THR A 226 -7.52 14.59 -0.21
C THR A 226 -8.33 14.40 -1.49
N ALA A 227 -8.50 13.17 -1.92
CA ALA A 227 -9.47 12.83 -2.95
C ALA A 227 -10.87 12.66 -2.35
N ARG A 228 -11.89 12.86 -3.18
CA ARG A 228 -13.31 12.59 -2.83
C ARG A 228 -13.83 11.45 -3.67
N SER A 229 -14.73 10.66 -3.09
CA SER A 229 -15.51 9.66 -3.82
C SER A 229 -16.77 10.32 -4.38
N GLU A 230 -17.01 10.14 -5.67
CA GLU A 230 -18.12 10.77 -6.40
C GLU A 230 -18.81 9.73 -7.26
N GLU A 231 -20.13 9.73 -7.23
CA GLU A 231 -20.93 8.87 -8.10
C GLU A 231 -20.85 9.35 -9.56
N TYR A 232 -20.63 8.41 -10.47
CA TYR A 232 -20.52 8.69 -11.89
C TYR A 232 -21.38 7.70 -12.69
N SER A 233 -22.40 8.22 -13.36
CA SER A 233 -23.27 7.45 -14.25
C SER A 233 -22.82 7.59 -15.71
N PHE A 234 -22.82 6.50 -16.44
CA PHE A 234 -22.46 6.47 -17.86
C PHE A 234 -23.26 5.41 -18.60
N THR A 235 -23.34 5.57 -19.90
CA THR A 235 -23.96 4.56 -20.77
C THR A 235 -22.85 3.70 -21.38
N THR A 236 -22.92 2.38 -21.19
CA THR A 236 -22.01 1.41 -21.78
C THR A 236 -22.21 1.34 -23.31
N ARG A 237 -21.23 0.72 -24.03
CA ARG A 237 -21.32 0.58 -25.50
C ARG A 237 -22.52 -0.24 -25.97
N ASP A 238 -23.04 -1.13 -25.14
CA ASP A 238 -24.22 -1.96 -25.36
C ASP A 238 -25.54 -1.29 -24.89
N GLY A 239 -25.46 0.01 -24.50
CA GLY A 239 -26.62 0.84 -24.15
C GLY A 239 -27.12 0.72 -22.72
N ARG A 240 -26.44 -0.04 -21.83
CA ARG A 240 -26.83 -0.11 -20.41
C ARG A 240 -26.39 1.13 -19.64
N HIS A 241 -27.24 1.63 -18.76
CA HIS A 241 -26.86 2.66 -17.81
C HIS A 241 -26.18 2.00 -16.61
N GLU A 242 -24.94 2.36 -16.36
CA GLU A 242 -24.18 1.91 -15.19
C GLU A 242 -23.76 3.11 -14.34
N THR A 243 -23.70 2.87 -13.04
CA THR A 243 -23.22 3.85 -12.06
C THR A 243 -22.03 3.26 -11.32
N ARG A 244 -20.97 4.04 -11.18
CA ARG A 244 -19.74 3.67 -10.46
C ARG A 244 -19.25 4.81 -9.61
N MET A 245 -18.54 4.46 -8.54
CA MET A 245 -17.77 5.45 -7.79
C MET A 245 -16.47 5.76 -8.55
N ARG A 246 -16.06 7.02 -8.51
CA ARG A 246 -14.76 7.48 -9.03
C ARG A 246 -14.10 8.43 -8.05
N ALA A 247 -12.77 8.49 -8.07
CA ALA A 247 -12.04 9.49 -7.32
C ALA A 247 -12.03 10.84 -8.05
N ARG A 248 -12.13 11.93 -7.28
CA ARG A 248 -11.97 13.31 -7.76
C ARG A 248 -11.00 14.06 -6.86
N LEU A 249 -10.13 14.83 -7.52
CA LEU A 249 -9.27 15.82 -6.88
C LEU A 249 -9.88 17.19 -7.21
N GLY A 250 -10.30 17.93 -6.18
CA GLY A 250 -10.89 19.26 -6.34
C GLY A 250 -9.82 20.36 -6.43
N VAL A 251 -8.73 20.10 -7.16
CA VAL A 251 -7.57 21.00 -7.30
C VAL A 251 -7.24 21.26 -8.76
N THR A 252 -6.59 22.39 -9.04
CA THR A 252 -6.02 22.70 -10.36
C THR A 252 -4.70 21.95 -10.57
N GLU A 253 -4.19 21.94 -11.81
CA GLU A 253 -2.85 21.41 -12.13
C GLU A 253 -1.76 22.09 -11.30
N GLU A 254 -1.76 23.43 -11.20
CA GLU A 254 -0.82 24.21 -10.41
C GLU A 254 -0.84 23.80 -8.93
N GLN A 255 -2.02 23.72 -8.31
CA GLN A 255 -2.18 23.30 -6.92
C GLN A 255 -1.69 21.86 -6.69
N LEU A 256 -1.89 20.98 -7.67
CA LEU A 256 -1.40 19.60 -7.55
C LEU A 256 0.13 19.58 -7.64
N LEU A 257 0.73 20.34 -8.54
CA LEU A 257 2.19 20.43 -8.68
C LEU A 257 2.83 21.07 -7.43
N ASP A 258 2.24 22.10 -6.87
CA ASP A 258 2.71 22.76 -5.64
C ASP A 258 2.65 21.81 -4.42
N ALA A 259 1.64 20.94 -4.36
CA ALA A 259 1.52 19.90 -3.33
C ALA A 259 2.43 18.69 -3.59
N SER A 260 3.06 18.60 -4.77
CA SER A 260 3.89 17.45 -5.13
C SER A 260 5.33 17.63 -4.65
N LEU A 261 5.94 16.51 -4.34
CA LEU A 261 7.39 16.42 -4.15
C LEU A 261 8.08 16.45 -5.51
N THR A 262 9.14 17.23 -5.61
CA THR A 262 10.04 17.19 -6.77
C THR A 262 10.71 15.83 -6.90
N MET A 263 11.35 15.55 -8.04
CA MET A 263 12.06 14.29 -8.25
C MET A 263 13.16 14.08 -7.19
N GLY A 264 13.94 15.11 -6.88
CA GLY A 264 15.02 15.03 -5.90
C GLY A 264 14.50 14.80 -4.48
N GLN A 265 13.44 15.52 -4.07
CA GLN A 265 12.79 15.31 -2.77
C GLN A 265 12.22 13.89 -2.65
N ALA A 266 11.48 13.46 -3.67
CA ALA A 266 10.88 12.13 -3.71
C ALA A 266 11.93 11.00 -3.63
N ALA A 267 13.02 11.17 -4.36
CA ALA A 267 14.11 10.22 -4.41
C ALA A 267 14.77 10.06 -3.02
N ARG A 268 15.11 11.18 -2.35
CA ARG A 268 15.72 11.16 -1.00
C ARG A 268 14.80 10.60 0.09
N MET A 269 13.48 10.75 -0.07
CA MET A 269 12.52 10.10 0.84
C MET A 269 12.37 8.59 0.58
N THR A 270 12.82 8.13 -0.58
CA THR A 270 12.67 6.72 -0.96
C THR A 270 13.88 5.88 -0.58
N MET A 271 15.09 6.41 -0.75
CA MET A 271 16.34 5.66 -0.50
C MET A 271 17.50 6.62 -0.20
N PRO A 272 18.64 6.10 0.31
CA PRO A 272 19.86 6.88 0.52
C PRO A 272 20.31 7.58 -0.76
N ALA A 273 20.96 8.73 -0.61
CA ALA A 273 21.51 9.50 -1.71
C ALA A 273 23.04 9.52 -1.66
N VAL A 274 23.66 9.57 -2.82
CA VAL A 274 25.11 9.62 -3.00
C VAL A 274 25.49 10.75 -3.94
N ASP A 275 26.42 11.59 -3.50
CA ASP A 275 27.01 12.64 -4.31
C ASP A 275 27.99 12.05 -5.34
N ILE A 276 27.87 12.49 -6.57
CA ILE A 276 28.75 12.10 -7.68
C ILE A 276 29.30 13.32 -8.40
N THR A 277 30.38 13.11 -9.13
CA THR A 277 30.96 14.15 -10.03
C THR A 277 30.21 14.23 -11.35
N ASP A 278 30.38 15.33 -12.09
CA ASP A 278 29.80 15.47 -13.43
C ASP A 278 30.29 14.41 -14.42
N GLY A 279 31.55 13.96 -14.28
CA GLY A 279 32.09 12.84 -15.05
C GLY A 279 31.34 11.55 -14.77
N GLN A 280 31.15 11.22 -13.50
CA GLN A 280 30.37 10.04 -13.07
C GLN A 280 28.90 10.13 -13.50
N ALA A 281 28.29 11.33 -13.39
CA ALA A 281 26.93 11.56 -13.87
C ALA A 281 26.80 11.26 -15.37
N ARG A 282 27.78 11.67 -16.17
CA ARG A 282 27.82 11.36 -17.60
C ARG A 282 27.95 9.86 -17.84
N ASP A 283 28.87 9.17 -17.11
CA ASP A 283 29.06 7.73 -17.26
C ASP A 283 27.79 6.96 -16.90
N LEU A 284 27.11 7.29 -15.80
CA LEU A 284 25.84 6.68 -15.41
C LEU A 284 24.74 6.89 -16.48
N ARG A 285 24.66 8.09 -17.09
CA ARG A 285 23.70 8.37 -18.18
C ARG A 285 23.95 7.51 -19.41
N TYR A 286 25.22 7.08 -19.64
CA TYR A 286 25.58 6.10 -20.67
C TYR A 286 25.47 4.64 -20.21
N GLY A 287 24.97 4.39 -19.00
CA GLY A 287 24.81 3.04 -18.44
C GLY A 287 26.11 2.40 -17.95
N ARG A 288 27.16 3.19 -17.74
CA ARG A 288 28.47 2.72 -17.25
C ARG A 288 28.50 2.66 -15.74
N SER A 289 29.35 1.76 -15.19
CA SER A 289 29.67 1.73 -13.76
C SER A 289 30.55 2.91 -13.37
N ILE A 290 30.47 3.30 -12.10
CA ILE A 290 31.29 4.36 -11.50
C ILE A 290 31.97 3.87 -10.23
N ASP A 291 33.12 4.46 -9.87
CA ASP A 291 33.87 4.17 -8.64
C ASP A 291 33.20 4.90 -7.45
N VAL A 292 32.08 4.36 -6.99
CA VAL A 292 31.33 4.82 -5.83
C VAL A 292 30.78 3.61 -5.10
N THR A 293 30.98 3.57 -3.79
CA THR A 293 30.40 2.55 -2.90
C THR A 293 29.07 3.05 -2.35
N VAL A 294 28.04 2.24 -2.45
CA VAL A 294 26.75 2.50 -1.80
C VAL A 294 26.82 1.93 -0.38
N PRO A 295 26.83 2.76 0.68
CA PRO A 295 26.93 2.27 2.04
C PRO A 295 25.63 1.59 2.47
N ASP A 296 25.73 0.42 3.09
CA ASP A 296 24.65 -0.32 3.79
C ASP A 296 23.31 -0.44 3.04
N ALA A 297 23.30 -0.19 1.73
CA ALA A 297 22.10 -0.16 0.93
C ALA A 297 22.20 -1.09 -0.28
N THR A 298 21.09 -1.70 -0.62
CA THR A 298 20.95 -2.45 -1.87
C THR A 298 20.76 -1.51 -3.07
N ALA A 299 20.35 -0.25 -2.84
CA ALA A 299 20.22 0.79 -3.87
C ALA A 299 20.38 2.18 -3.27
N ALA A 300 20.87 3.12 -4.08
CA ALA A 300 20.96 4.54 -3.73
C ALA A 300 20.65 5.44 -4.93
N ILE A 301 20.26 6.68 -4.63
CA ILE A 301 20.12 7.75 -5.63
C ILE A 301 21.47 8.39 -5.87
N ALA A 302 21.87 8.50 -7.14
CA ALA A 302 23.05 9.26 -7.55
C ALA A 302 22.64 10.62 -8.09
N HIS A 303 23.21 11.71 -7.56
CA HIS A 303 23.04 13.08 -8.04
C HIS A 303 24.37 13.85 -7.95
N PRO A 304 24.63 14.84 -8.82
CA PRO A 304 25.82 15.68 -8.72
C PRO A 304 25.78 16.50 -7.43
N ALA A 305 26.94 16.67 -6.80
CA ALA A 305 27.07 17.45 -5.57
C ALA A 305 26.52 18.89 -5.74
N GLY A 306 25.66 19.30 -4.81
CA GLY A 306 24.99 20.62 -4.86
C GLY A 306 23.88 20.73 -5.90
N ARG A 307 23.48 19.64 -6.56
CA ARG A 307 22.36 19.59 -7.52
C ARG A 307 21.43 18.42 -7.22
N GLU A 308 20.89 18.38 -6.02
CA GLU A 308 20.07 17.28 -5.49
C GLU A 308 18.80 17.03 -6.31
N GLU A 309 18.35 18.02 -7.08
CA GLU A 309 17.19 17.87 -7.98
C GLU A 309 17.53 17.14 -9.29
N ASP A 310 18.81 17.14 -9.71
CA ASP A 310 19.28 16.41 -10.89
C ASP A 310 19.54 14.93 -10.56
N VAL A 311 18.49 14.18 -10.30
CA VAL A 311 18.59 12.73 -10.07
C VAL A 311 19.06 12.06 -11.36
N VAL A 312 20.27 11.53 -11.33
CA VAL A 312 20.92 10.91 -12.50
C VAL A 312 20.50 9.44 -12.66
N ALA A 313 20.62 8.69 -11.58
CA ALA A 313 20.36 7.24 -11.61
C ALA A 313 20.01 6.69 -10.24
N ILE A 314 19.36 5.54 -10.24
CA ILE A 314 19.37 4.62 -9.10
C ILE A 314 20.50 3.64 -9.36
N ILE A 315 21.43 3.55 -8.41
CA ILE A 315 22.64 2.70 -8.49
C ILE A 315 22.58 1.60 -7.45
N ILE A 316 23.17 0.45 -7.77
CA ILE A 316 23.39 -0.65 -6.84
C ILE A 316 24.86 -1.05 -6.86
N PRO A 317 25.39 -1.62 -5.74
CA PRO A 317 26.76 -2.15 -5.70
C PRO A 317 26.99 -3.17 -6.80
N ASP A 318 28.19 -3.15 -7.42
CA ASP A 318 28.61 -4.21 -8.32
C ASP A 318 29.01 -5.45 -7.51
N THR A 319 28.47 -6.60 -7.88
CA THR A 319 28.72 -7.86 -7.16
C THR A 319 30.14 -8.41 -7.31
N LYS A 320 30.84 -8.02 -8.39
CA LYS A 320 32.23 -8.46 -8.69
C LYS A 320 33.24 -7.45 -8.19
N THR A 321 32.90 -6.18 -8.17
CA THR A 321 33.77 -5.07 -7.78
C THR A 321 33.06 -4.20 -6.75
N PRO A 322 33.11 -4.56 -5.45
CA PRO A 322 32.31 -3.86 -4.40
C PRO A 322 32.63 -2.36 -4.23
N SER A 323 33.78 -1.89 -4.77
CA SER A 323 34.09 -0.44 -4.82
C SER A 323 33.39 0.32 -5.93
N GLN A 324 32.67 -0.38 -6.81
CA GLN A 324 31.93 0.20 -7.92
C GLN A 324 30.44 0.01 -7.75
N SER A 325 29.68 0.88 -8.41
CA SER A 325 28.23 0.77 -8.54
C SER A 325 27.79 0.96 -9.99
N HIS A 326 26.71 0.29 -10.36
CA HIS A 326 26.14 0.42 -11.70
C HIS A 326 24.69 0.88 -11.67
N PRO A 327 24.22 1.58 -12.71
CA PRO A 327 22.84 2.08 -12.74
C PRO A 327 21.86 0.97 -13.07
N THR A 328 20.76 0.90 -12.31
CA THR A 328 19.60 0.06 -12.61
C THR A 328 18.48 0.87 -13.27
N VAL A 329 18.43 2.15 -12.95
CA VAL A 329 17.49 3.11 -13.54
C VAL A 329 18.25 4.38 -13.86
N VAL A 330 18.16 4.88 -15.08
CA VAL A 330 18.75 6.17 -15.49
C VAL A 330 17.65 7.17 -15.77
N PHE A 331 17.80 8.38 -15.26
CA PHE A 331 16.86 9.49 -15.49
C PHE A 331 17.40 10.46 -16.53
N PRO A 332 16.52 11.15 -17.29
CA PRO A 332 16.93 12.21 -18.18
C PRO A 332 17.62 13.34 -17.40
N ALA A 333 18.57 14.02 -18.04
CA ALA A 333 19.19 15.20 -17.45
C ALA A 333 18.13 16.28 -17.22
N LEU A 334 18.13 16.88 -16.02
CA LEU A 334 17.30 18.04 -15.72
C LEU A 334 17.84 19.29 -16.45
N PHE A 335 19.16 19.33 -16.63
CA PHE A 335 19.90 20.39 -17.34
C PHE A 335 20.70 19.74 -18.48
N PRO A 336 20.13 19.64 -19.71
CA PRO A 336 20.76 18.86 -20.79
C PRO A 336 22.09 19.48 -21.32
N ASP A 337 22.37 20.73 -21.02
CA ASP A 337 23.54 21.46 -21.52
C ASP A 337 24.59 21.79 -20.43
N ALA A 338 24.57 21.12 -19.29
CA ALA A 338 25.50 21.28 -18.19
C ALA A 338 26.68 20.30 -18.23
#